data_23cd2e9f4ec5bca2ce0e7131a3badcb8
#
_entry.id   23cd2e9f4ec5bca2ce0e7131a3badcb8
#
_cell.length_a   1.000
_cell.length_b   1.000
_cell.length_c   1.000
_cell.angle_alpha   90.00
_cell.angle_beta   90.00
_cell.angle_gamma   90.00
#
_symmetry.space_group_name_H-M   'P 1'
#
loop_
_entity.id
_entity.type
_entity.pdbx_description
1 polymer ?
#
loop_
_entity_poly.entity_id
_entity_poly.type
_entity_poly.pdbx_seq_one_letter_code
_entity_poly.pdbx_strand_id
1 'polypeptide(L)'
;MEKVWTVYMLECGDGTLYTGITDDFLRRLKAHAESRGAKYTRGRGPLKLRYLEAVADKSAALKRECALKRLRKSEKMAIISEKEMETKSLLAFLENQSYTKDNKNRTCGSGDRGVRKAMKGERTLVVLAAGIGSRFAGGVKQLQSVGPSGEVIMDYSIHDAIEAGFNRVIFIIRHDIEEMFDRIMGDRIRAICEKKGVEVLCAYQEKENLPGGFVCPAERAKPWGTGHALLSCKGMLHGGFAVINADDYYGKDAFLRAGEFLDGLEDGSEGTYGLIGFRLGNTLSDHGGVTRGLCQTEEGWLTHIVETKNVIKTPFGARAEVRGELMDLDNDIPVSMNMWGFTPDVLDKLEARFMEFLGESLEQPKSEFLIPVEMGGMLKDGAARIRVLPTTSQWFGMTYAEDMPGVRGAFRVMTESGIYTDPLF
;
A
#
# COMPACT_ATOMS: atom_id res chain seq x y z
N MET A 1 23.35 -9.27 9.30
CA MET A 1 22.64 -8.03 8.95
C MET A 1 23.40 -6.88 9.57
N GLU A 2 23.85 -5.94 8.77
CA GLU A 2 24.54 -4.74 9.25
C GLU A 2 23.60 -3.88 10.09
N LYS A 3 24.14 -3.31 11.16
CA LYS A 3 23.40 -2.42 12.06
C LYS A 3 23.28 -1.05 11.40
N VAL A 4 22.05 -0.59 11.20
CA VAL A 4 21.78 0.75 10.64
C VAL A 4 21.96 1.78 11.74
N TRP A 5 22.99 2.62 11.63
CA TRP A 5 23.17 3.77 12.52
C TRP A 5 22.20 4.88 12.15
N THR A 6 21.50 5.43 13.15
CA THR A 6 20.51 6.48 12.95
C THR A 6 20.78 7.67 13.86
N VAL A 7 20.48 8.87 13.34
CA VAL A 7 20.39 10.12 14.06
C VAL A 7 18.94 10.53 14.15
N TYR A 8 18.44 10.92 15.31
CA TYR A 8 17.03 11.22 15.51
C TYR A 8 16.81 12.45 16.38
N MET A 9 15.67 13.13 16.21
CA MET A 9 15.19 14.18 17.10
C MET A 9 13.81 13.84 17.65
N LEU A 10 13.68 13.94 18.98
CA LEU A 10 12.41 13.82 19.71
C LEU A 10 11.99 15.19 20.22
N GLU A 11 10.74 15.55 19.97
CA GLU A 11 10.10 16.69 20.63
C GLU A 11 9.50 16.23 21.95
N CYS A 12 9.86 16.90 23.02
CA CYS A 12 9.35 16.65 24.36
C CYS A 12 8.02 17.39 24.58
N GLY A 13 7.25 16.97 25.58
CA GLY A 13 5.97 17.59 25.94
C GLY A 13 6.07 19.10 26.28
N ASP A 14 7.25 19.57 26.67
CA ASP A 14 7.56 21.00 26.90
C ASP A 14 8.00 21.73 25.61
N GLY A 15 7.90 21.09 24.45
CA GLY A 15 8.29 21.63 23.15
C GLY A 15 9.81 21.74 22.91
N THR A 16 10.65 21.18 23.79
CA THR A 16 12.10 21.10 23.57
C THR A 16 12.45 19.95 22.64
N LEU A 17 13.58 20.08 21.90
CA LEU A 17 14.06 19.05 20.98
C LEU A 17 15.28 18.33 21.55
N TYR A 18 15.17 17.01 21.70
CA TYR A 18 16.29 16.12 22.03
C TYR A 18 16.86 15.51 20.76
N THR A 19 18.18 15.53 20.59
CA THR A 19 18.90 14.88 19.48
C THR A 19 19.75 13.74 20.02
N GLY A 20 19.68 12.57 19.39
CA GLY A 20 20.44 11.37 19.78
C GLY A 20 20.80 10.50 18.60
N ILE A 21 21.66 9.49 18.86
CA ILE A 21 22.07 8.47 17.90
C ILE A 21 21.85 7.07 18.48
N THR A 22 21.65 6.11 17.61
CA THR A 22 21.55 4.68 17.99
C THR A 22 21.81 3.77 16.80
N ASP A 23 22.16 2.54 17.06
CA ASP A 23 22.24 1.41 16.12
C ASP A 23 21.00 0.49 16.19
N ASP A 24 20.04 0.85 17.05
CA ASP A 24 18.75 0.17 17.22
C ASP A 24 17.69 1.18 17.65
N PHE A 25 17.06 1.80 16.66
CA PHE A 25 16.16 2.94 16.88
C PHE A 25 14.90 2.54 17.65
N LEU A 26 14.25 1.44 17.31
CA LEU A 26 12.99 1.05 17.94
C LEU A 26 13.19 0.69 19.41
N ARG A 27 14.23 -0.09 19.74
CA ARG A 27 14.60 -0.36 21.12
C ARG A 27 14.91 0.93 21.88
N ARG A 28 15.59 1.87 21.23
CA ARG A 28 15.93 3.15 21.83
C ARG A 28 14.69 4.02 22.07
N LEU A 29 13.76 4.05 21.11
CA LEU A 29 12.48 4.78 21.24
C LEU A 29 11.64 4.21 22.37
N LYS A 30 11.51 2.90 22.46
CA LYS A 30 10.83 2.20 23.56
C LYS A 30 11.45 2.55 24.92
N ALA A 31 12.78 2.57 25.03
CA ALA A 31 13.48 2.96 26.26
C ALA A 31 13.19 4.42 26.65
N HIS A 32 13.03 5.32 25.69
CA HIS A 32 12.60 6.69 25.93
C HIS A 32 11.17 6.78 26.45
N ALA A 33 10.23 6.06 25.84
CA ALA A 33 8.82 6.01 26.24
C ALA A 33 8.66 5.45 27.68
N GLU A 34 9.46 4.44 28.04
CA GLU A 34 9.45 3.81 29.36
C GLU A 34 10.29 4.60 30.40
N SER A 35 10.68 5.83 30.13
CA SER A 35 11.53 6.67 31.00
C SER A 35 12.90 6.08 31.34
N ARG A 36 13.33 5.04 30.62
CA ARG A 36 14.66 4.41 30.73
C ARG A 36 15.68 4.95 29.69
N GLY A 37 15.25 5.93 28.90
CA GLY A 37 16.06 6.60 27.88
C GLY A 37 17.11 7.56 28.43
N ALA A 38 17.46 8.59 27.65
CA ALA A 38 18.41 9.61 28.08
C ALA A 38 17.89 10.41 29.28
N LYS A 39 18.81 10.86 30.14
CA LYS A 39 18.48 11.71 31.32
C LYS A 39 17.64 12.93 30.92
N TYR A 40 17.90 13.47 29.73
CA TYR A 40 17.23 14.67 29.21
C TYR A 40 15.72 14.44 28.93
N THR A 41 15.31 13.25 28.48
CA THR A 41 13.92 12.96 28.10
C THR A 41 13.07 12.42 29.25
N ARG A 42 13.68 12.05 30.38
CA ARG A 42 12.96 11.54 31.54
C ARG A 42 12.00 12.57 32.12
N GLY A 43 10.73 12.20 32.28
CA GLY A 43 9.70 13.07 32.82
C GLY A 43 9.26 14.22 31.90
N ARG A 44 9.69 14.21 30.63
CA ARG A 44 9.32 15.24 29.63
C ARG A 44 8.37 14.69 28.55
N GLY A 45 7.61 13.64 28.85
CA GLY A 45 6.62 13.12 27.93
C GLY A 45 5.40 14.04 27.74
N PRO A 46 4.60 13.83 26.69
CA PRO A 46 4.80 12.84 25.63
C PRO A 46 5.99 13.17 24.72
N LEU A 47 6.64 12.13 24.17
CA LEU A 47 7.75 12.28 23.25
C LEU A 47 7.28 12.01 21.83
N LYS A 48 7.54 12.92 20.90
CA LYS A 48 7.16 12.81 19.48
C LYS A 48 8.41 12.75 18.61
N LEU A 49 8.52 11.72 17.76
CA LEU A 49 9.56 11.67 16.74
C LEU A 49 9.34 12.77 15.71
N ARG A 50 10.38 13.58 15.47
CA ARG A 50 10.34 14.69 14.51
C ARG A 50 11.36 14.55 13.37
N TYR A 51 12.40 13.77 13.59
CA TYR A 51 13.46 13.57 12.61
C TYR A 51 14.14 12.23 12.83
N LEU A 52 14.41 11.52 11.72
CA LEU A 52 15.14 10.26 11.68
C LEU A 52 15.95 10.21 10.38
N GLU A 53 17.24 9.94 10.49
CA GLU A 53 18.17 9.86 9.36
C GLU A 53 19.06 8.64 9.53
N ALA A 54 19.17 7.80 8.51
CA ALA A 54 20.13 6.72 8.44
C ALA A 54 21.50 7.25 8.00
N VAL A 55 22.56 6.71 8.58
CA VAL A 55 23.94 7.11 8.27
C VAL A 55 24.83 5.85 8.16
N ALA A 56 25.93 5.97 7.43
CA ALA A 56 26.78 4.86 7.09
C ALA A 56 27.37 4.10 8.29
N ASP A 57 27.80 4.84 9.32
CA ASP A 57 28.48 4.26 10.48
C ASP A 57 28.33 5.13 11.73
N LYS A 58 28.90 4.65 12.85
CA LYS A 58 28.89 5.35 14.13
C LYS A 58 29.62 6.71 14.08
N SER A 59 30.67 6.83 13.29
CA SER A 59 31.45 8.07 13.17
C SER A 59 30.62 9.15 12.46
N ALA A 60 29.93 8.75 11.38
CA ALA A 60 28.99 9.62 10.65
C ALA A 60 27.84 10.06 11.57
N ALA A 61 27.28 9.13 12.36
CA ALA A 61 26.23 9.45 13.33
C ALA A 61 26.66 10.49 14.36
N LEU A 62 27.84 10.33 14.95
CA LEU A 62 28.39 11.27 15.94
C LEU A 62 28.65 12.66 15.33
N LYS A 63 29.23 12.72 14.12
CA LYS A 63 29.44 13.98 13.41
C LYS A 63 28.12 14.69 13.13
N ARG A 64 27.12 13.95 12.65
CA ARG A 64 25.79 14.48 12.31
C ARG A 64 25.05 14.96 13.57
N GLU A 65 25.06 14.17 14.65
CA GLU A 65 24.48 14.56 15.95
C GLU A 65 25.10 15.87 16.47
N CYS A 66 26.43 15.97 16.43
CA CYS A 66 27.14 17.16 16.86
C CYS A 66 26.74 18.40 16.01
N ALA A 67 26.66 18.26 14.70
CA ALA A 67 26.20 19.31 13.79
C ALA A 67 24.77 19.76 14.13
N LEU A 68 23.83 18.83 14.26
CA LEU A 68 22.45 19.13 14.60
C LEU A 68 22.30 19.77 15.99
N LYS A 69 23.08 19.35 16.98
CA LYS A 69 23.04 19.93 18.33
C LYS A 69 23.46 21.40 18.36
N ARG A 70 24.35 21.86 17.47
CA ARG A 70 24.83 23.25 17.37
C ARG A 70 23.78 24.19 16.75
N LEU A 71 22.79 23.67 16.04
CA LEU A 71 21.76 24.46 15.37
C LEU A 71 20.79 25.10 16.38
N ARG A 72 20.30 26.29 16.07
CA ARG A 72 19.20 26.94 16.78
C ARG A 72 17.89 26.16 16.57
N LYS A 73 16.92 26.37 17.45
CA LYS A 73 15.63 25.68 17.36
C LYS A 73 14.92 25.91 15.99
N SER A 74 14.95 27.14 15.47
CA SER A 74 14.38 27.49 14.17
C SER A 74 15.03 26.73 13.01
N GLU A 75 16.34 26.57 13.01
CA GLU A 75 17.10 25.83 12.01
C GLU A 75 16.79 24.32 12.07
N LYS A 76 16.67 23.78 13.29
CA LYS A 76 16.22 22.40 13.48
C LYS A 76 14.80 22.17 12.96
N MET A 77 13.89 23.12 13.19
CA MET A 77 12.52 23.03 12.69
C MET A 77 12.45 23.08 11.16
N ALA A 78 13.31 23.86 10.50
CA ALA A 78 13.41 23.87 9.04
C ALA A 78 13.86 22.50 8.50
N ILE A 79 14.90 21.90 9.09
CA ILE A 79 15.37 20.55 8.71
C ILE A 79 14.29 19.48 8.99
N ILE A 80 13.58 19.57 10.09
CA ILE A 80 12.47 18.68 10.41
C ILE A 80 11.39 18.76 9.34
N SER A 81 11.02 19.97 8.92
CA SER A 81 10.01 20.19 7.88
C SER A 81 10.47 19.65 6.52
N GLU A 82 11.72 19.92 6.15
CA GLU A 82 12.31 19.43 4.89
C GLU A 82 12.39 17.89 4.83
N LYS A 83 12.68 17.25 5.97
CA LYS A 83 12.93 15.81 6.06
C LYS A 83 11.78 14.98 6.66
N GLU A 84 10.60 15.53 6.74
CA GLU A 84 9.47 14.86 7.38
C GLU A 84 9.08 13.55 6.69
N MET A 85 9.06 13.52 5.35
CA MET A 85 8.72 12.32 4.56
C MET A 85 9.80 11.25 4.67
N GLU A 86 11.07 11.64 4.60
CA GLU A 86 12.21 10.72 4.78
C GLU A 86 12.17 10.09 6.18
N THR A 87 11.86 10.87 7.20
CA THR A 87 11.70 10.41 8.59
C THR A 87 10.62 9.33 8.72
N LYS A 88 9.45 9.56 8.10
CA LYS A 88 8.33 8.59 8.12
C LYS A 88 8.69 7.30 7.39
N SER A 89 9.30 7.40 6.21
CA SER A 89 9.71 6.24 5.41
C SER A 89 10.75 5.38 6.14
N LEU A 90 11.74 6.01 6.77
CA LEU A 90 12.76 5.29 7.52
C LEU A 90 12.20 4.65 8.80
N LEU A 91 11.26 5.32 9.48
CA LEU A 91 10.58 4.74 10.65
C LEU A 91 9.82 3.47 10.27
N ALA A 92 8.98 3.53 9.23
CA ALA A 92 8.23 2.38 8.73
C ALA A 92 9.14 1.21 8.35
N PHE A 93 10.29 1.50 7.73
CA PHE A 93 11.30 0.49 7.42
C PHE A 93 11.85 -0.22 8.67
N LEU A 94 12.23 0.55 9.70
CA LEU A 94 12.79 -0.02 10.93
C LEU A 94 11.76 -0.84 11.71
N GLU A 95 10.50 -0.40 11.73
CA GLU A 95 9.37 -1.15 12.32
C GLU A 95 9.17 -2.49 11.61
N ASN A 96 9.22 -2.50 10.29
CA ASN A 96 9.11 -3.71 9.47
C ASN A 96 10.23 -4.72 9.73
N GLN A 97 11.48 -4.26 9.87
CA GLN A 97 12.61 -5.12 10.26
C GLN A 97 12.44 -5.76 11.65
N SER A 98 11.83 -5.06 12.58
CA SER A 98 11.59 -5.56 13.94
C SER A 98 10.53 -6.68 13.93
N TYR A 99 9.46 -6.51 13.15
CA TYR A 99 8.39 -7.49 13.02
C TYR A 99 8.89 -8.83 12.41
N THR A 100 9.76 -8.77 11.41
CA THR A 100 10.37 -9.97 10.81
C THR A 100 11.31 -10.71 11.76
N LYS A 101 11.95 -10.02 12.71
CA LYS A 101 12.78 -10.66 13.77
C LYS A 101 11.93 -11.38 14.79
N ASP A 102 10.83 -10.79 15.23
CA ASP A 102 9.93 -11.38 16.24
C ASP A 102 9.21 -12.62 15.68
N ASN A 103 8.86 -12.64 14.40
CA ASN A 103 8.28 -13.82 13.75
C ASN A 103 9.31 -14.95 13.56
N LYS A 104 10.57 -14.66 13.22
CA LYS A 104 11.62 -15.69 13.15
C LYS A 104 11.89 -16.36 14.49
N ASN A 105 11.72 -15.65 15.60
CA ASN A 105 11.89 -16.20 16.94
C ASN A 105 10.66 -16.97 17.46
N ARG A 106 9.48 -16.78 16.86
CA ARG A 106 8.25 -17.53 17.22
C ARG A 106 8.09 -18.85 16.47
N THR A 107 8.82 -19.07 15.37
CA THR A 107 8.76 -20.30 14.58
C THR A 107 9.75 -21.38 15.04
N CYS A 108 10.47 -21.22 16.15
CA CYS A 108 11.34 -22.23 16.72
C CYS A 108 10.72 -22.87 17.97
N GLY A 109 9.68 -23.70 17.76
CA GLY A 109 9.02 -24.52 18.78
C GLY A 109 8.43 -25.77 18.13
N SER A 110 9.26 -26.79 17.98
CA SER A 110 9.03 -28.24 17.81
C SER A 110 7.59 -28.73 17.65
N GLY A 111 7.35 -29.49 16.59
CA GLY A 111 6.35 -30.55 16.56
C GLY A 111 5.74 -30.78 15.18
N ASP A 112 6.21 -31.81 14.59
CA ASP A 112 5.60 -32.67 13.60
C ASP A 112 5.97 -32.46 12.12
N ARG A 113 6.84 -33.37 11.66
CA ARG A 113 7.19 -33.59 10.26
C ARG A 113 6.12 -34.46 9.60
N GLY A 114 4.97 -33.85 9.33
CA GLY A 114 4.01 -34.34 8.36
C GLY A 114 4.23 -33.65 7.02
N VAL A 115 4.56 -34.42 5.99
CA VAL A 115 4.80 -34.00 4.63
C VAL A 115 3.61 -33.14 4.14
N ARG A 116 3.69 -31.82 4.25
CA ARG A 116 2.85 -30.91 3.46
C ARG A 116 3.64 -30.58 2.20
N LYS A 117 3.35 -31.31 1.15
CA LYS A 117 3.61 -30.87 -0.23
C LYS A 117 2.65 -29.72 -0.45
N ALA A 118 3.02 -28.52 0.02
CA ALA A 118 2.33 -27.29 -0.36
C ALA A 118 2.32 -27.29 -1.89
N MET A 119 1.15 -27.32 -2.48
CA MET A 119 0.99 -26.97 -3.87
C MET A 119 1.58 -25.55 -3.95
N LYS A 120 2.75 -25.38 -4.57
CA LYS A 120 3.25 -24.12 -5.07
C LYS A 120 2.23 -23.71 -6.13
N GLY A 121 1.07 -23.20 -5.68
CA GLY A 121 0.00 -22.75 -6.51
C GLY A 121 0.44 -21.51 -7.28
N GLU A 122 -0.17 -21.32 -8.40
CA GLU A 122 -0.10 -20.09 -9.16
C GLU A 122 -0.58 -18.94 -8.28
N ARG A 123 0.33 -17.97 -7.99
CA ARG A 123 -0.01 -16.74 -7.31
C ARG A 123 -0.05 -15.62 -8.34
N THR A 124 -1.25 -15.14 -8.64
CA THR A 124 -1.45 -14.12 -9.64
C THR A 124 -1.58 -12.73 -8.99
N LEU A 125 -0.84 -11.75 -9.51
CA LEU A 125 -1.10 -10.34 -9.27
C LEU A 125 -1.94 -9.77 -10.40
N VAL A 126 -3.10 -9.21 -10.08
CA VAL A 126 -3.95 -8.48 -11.02
C VAL A 126 -3.76 -6.98 -10.81
N VAL A 127 -3.41 -6.25 -11.86
CA VAL A 127 -3.12 -4.83 -11.83
C VAL A 127 -4.20 -4.06 -12.60
N LEU A 128 -4.95 -3.22 -11.91
CA LEU A 128 -6.02 -2.39 -12.48
C LEU A 128 -5.40 -1.19 -13.23
N ALA A 129 -5.14 -1.35 -14.51
CA ALA A 129 -4.44 -0.37 -15.34
C ALA A 129 -5.32 0.29 -16.42
N ALA A 130 -6.59 -0.07 -16.57
CA ALA A 130 -7.50 0.47 -17.57
C ALA A 130 -7.74 1.99 -17.47
N GLY A 131 -7.59 2.55 -16.27
CA GLY A 131 -7.70 3.99 -16.00
C GLY A 131 -6.50 4.82 -16.44
N ILE A 132 -5.37 4.22 -16.74
CA ILE A 132 -4.12 4.93 -17.12
C ILE A 132 -4.35 5.84 -18.34
N GLY A 133 -5.08 5.38 -19.35
CA GLY A 133 -5.28 6.12 -20.60
C GLY A 133 -6.08 7.41 -20.48
N SER A 134 -7.05 7.50 -19.57
CA SER A 134 -7.89 8.72 -19.42
C SER A 134 -7.09 9.92 -18.87
N ARG A 135 -5.92 9.69 -18.31
CA ARG A 135 -5.03 10.69 -17.72
C ARG A 135 -3.87 11.07 -18.64
N PHE A 136 -3.68 10.34 -19.76
CA PHE A 136 -2.63 10.62 -20.75
C PHE A 136 -2.87 11.90 -21.57
N ALA A 137 -4.12 12.30 -21.78
CA ALA A 137 -4.46 13.52 -22.52
C ALA A 137 -4.06 14.82 -21.82
N GLY A 138 -3.70 14.75 -20.51
CA GLY A 138 -3.33 15.90 -19.67
C GLY A 138 -1.89 15.94 -19.18
N GLY A 139 -0.99 15.06 -19.71
CA GLY A 139 0.41 14.98 -19.23
C GLY A 139 0.58 14.02 -18.04
N VAL A 140 1.38 13.01 -18.26
CA VAL A 140 1.45 11.73 -17.57
C VAL A 140 1.97 11.81 -16.13
N LYS A 141 1.11 12.04 -15.14
CA LYS A 141 1.53 11.96 -13.73
C LYS A 141 1.96 10.54 -13.29
N GLN A 142 1.32 9.50 -13.83
CA GLN A 142 1.50 8.09 -13.43
C GLN A 142 2.75 7.41 -14.00
N LEU A 143 3.34 7.99 -15.05
CA LEU A 143 4.57 7.52 -15.66
C LEU A 143 5.76 8.42 -15.30
N GLN A 144 5.60 9.30 -14.32
CA GLN A 144 6.74 10.06 -13.84
C GLN A 144 7.65 9.13 -13.05
N SER A 145 8.92 9.19 -13.40
CA SER A 145 9.96 8.50 -12.67
C SER A 145 9.97 8.94 -11.21
N VAL A 146 9.96 7.96 -10.32
CA VAL A 146 10.09 8.15 -8.87
C VAL A 146 11.40 7.60 -8.35
N GLY A 147 11.97 6.60 -9.03
CA GLY A 147 13.24 5.99 -8.68
C GLY A 147 14.44 6.65 -9.33
N PRO A 148 15.68 6.40 -8.81
CA PRO A 148 16.90 7.03 -9.27
C PRO A 148 17.29 6.64 -10.70
N SER A 149 17.00 5.41 -11.13
CA SER A 149 17.29 4.90 -12.49
C SER A 149 16.11 5.02 -13.46
N GLY A 150 15.11 5.84 -13.12
CA GLY A 150 13.97 6.12 -13.99
C GLY A 150 12.75 5.22 -13.75
N GLU A 151 12.76 4.44 -12.68
CA GLU A 151 11.65 3.56 -12.32
C GLU A 151 10.39 4.36 -12.00
N VAL A 152 9.23 3.80 -12.38
CA VAL A 152 7.90 4.30 -12.02
C VAL A 152 7.33 3.50 -10.84
N ILE A 153 6.25 3.99 -10.22
CA ILE A 153 5.63 3.31 -9.06
C ILE A 153 5.31 1.84 -9.35
N MET A 154 4.82 1.54 -10.55
CA MET A 154 4.45 0.17 -10.92
C MET A 154 5.65 -0.78 -10.94
N ASP A 155 6.86 -0.31 -11.27
CA ASP A 155 8.04 -1.15 -11.23
C ASP A 155 8.31 -1.70 -9.84
N TYR A 156 8.15 -0.86 -8.83
CA TYR A 156 8.28 -1.26 -7.42
C TYR A 156 7.19 -2.24 -7.01
N SER A 157 5.94 -2.04 -7.45
CA SER A 157 4.85 -2.97 -7.18
C SER A 157 5.11 -4.35 -7.81
N ILE A 158 5.60 -4.41 -9.04
CA ILE A 158 5.98 -5.67 -9.69
C ILE A 158 7.19 -6.32 -9.00
N HIS A 159 8.21 -5.51 -8.65
CA HIS A 159 9.37 -6.00 -7.91
C HIS A 159 8.96 -6.65 -6.58
N ASP A 160 8.15 -5.96 -5.79
CA ASP A 160 7.73 -6.41 -4.46
C ASP A 160 6.83 -7.66 -4.54
N ALA A 161 5.98 -7.73 -5.57
CA ALA A 161 5.18 -8.92 -5.85
C ALA A 161 6.06 -10.13 -6.19
N ILE A 162 7.06 -9.96 -7.06
CA ILE A 162 8.00 -11.04 -7.40
C ILE A 162 8.76 -11.52 -6.15
N GLU A 163 9.26 -10.61 -5.33
CA GLU A 163 9.94 -10.93 -4.07
C GLU A 163 9.00 -11.65 -3.06
N ALA A 164 7.69 -11.33 -3.08
CA ALA A 164 6.67 -12.02 -2.29
C ALA A 164 6.21 -13.36 -2.90
N GLY A 165 6.81 -13.78 -4.03
CA GLY A 165 6.57 -15.07 -4.66
C GLY A 165 5.39 -15.13 -5.62
N PHE A 166 4.88 -13.99 -6.07
CA PHE A 166 3.95 -13.96 -7.20
C PHE A 166 4.67 -14.36 -8.48
N ASN A 167 4.09 -15.28 -9.24
CA ASN A 167 4.68 -15.88 -10.42
C ASN A 167 3.87 -15.63 -11.70
N ARG A 168 2.82 -14.85 -11.60
CA ARG A 168 1.99 -14.42 -12.72
C ARG A 168 1.46 -13.02 -12.48
N VAL A 169 1.44 -12.19 -13.54
CA VAL A 169 0.90 -10.82 -13.51
C VAL A 169 -0.10 -10.67 -14.63
N ILE A 170 -1.29 -10.16 -14.33
CA ILE A 170 -2.32 -9.83 -15.31
C ILE A 170 -2.57 -8.33 -15.25
N PHE A 171 -2.26 -7.60 -16.32
CA PHE A 171 -2.64 -6.21 -16.46
C PHE A 171 -4.03 -6.09 -17.07
N ILE A 172 -4.94 -5.42 -16.37
CA ILE A 172 -6.22 -5.05 -16.94
C ILE A 172 -6.07 -3.70 -17.61
N ILE A 173 -6.12 -3.68 -18.92
CA ILE A 173 -6.00 -2.49 -19.77
C ILE A 173 -7.24 -2.34 -20.67
N ARG A 174 -7.27 -1.33 -21.53
CA ARG A 174 -8.22 -1.23 -22.64
C ARG A 174 -7.45 -1.36 -23.95
N HIS A 175 -8.08 -1.86 -25.00
CA HIS A 175 -7.44 -2.01 -26.31
C HIS A 175 -6.93 -0.67 -26.87
N ASP A 176 -7.65 0.42 -26.63
CA ASP A 176 -7.30 1.75 -27.14
C ASP A 176 -5.99 2.32 -26.55
N ILE A 177 -5.51 1.75 -25.43
CA ILE A 177 -4.25 2.16 -24.79
C ILE A 177 -3.13 1.12 -24.89
N GLU A 178 -3.38 -0.05 -25.47
CA GLU A 178 -2.44 -1.19 -25.47
C GLU A 178 -1.07 -0.83 -26.06
N GLU A 179 -1.06 -0.29 -27.30
CA GLU A 179 0.19 0.11 -27.94
C GLU A 179 1.00 1.12 -27.11
N MET A 180 0.31 2.06 -26.49
CA MET A 180 0.94 3.05 -25.64
C MET A 180 1.46 2.43 -24.33
N PHE A 181 0.67 1.54 -23.70
CA PHE A 181 1.05 0.81 -22.50
C PHE A 181 2.33 -0.01 -22.77
N ASP A 182 2.36 -0.78 -23.85
CA ASP A 182 3.51 -1.61 -24.25
C ASP A 182 4.75 -0.78 -24.45
N ARG A 183 4.68 0.30 -25.24
CA ARG A 183 5.82 1.19 -25.51
C ARG A 183 6.41 1.83 -24.25
N ILE A 184 5.57 2.18 -23.27
CA ILE A 184 6.01 2.95 -22.11
C ILE A 184 6.52 2.03 -21.00
N MET A 185 5.85 0.91 -20.74
CA MET A 185 6.20 0.02 -19.65
C MET A 185 6.00 -1.47 -19.93
N GLY A 186 5.02 -1.86 -20.76
CA GLY A 186 4.64 -3.25 -20.94
C GLY A 186 5.80 -4.11 -21.43
N ASP A 187 6.49 -3.69 -22.48
CA ASP A 187 7.64 -4.43 -23.05
C ASP A 187 8.78 -4.57 -22.04
N ARG A 188 9.08 -3.51 -21.30
CA ARG A 188 10.14 -3.53 -20.27
C ARG A 188 9.77 -4.48 -19.12
N ILE A 189 8.54 -4.41 -18.61
CA ILE A 189 8.06 -5.28 -17.53
C ILE A 189 8.04 -6.73 -18.00
N ARG A 190 7.55 -7.04 -19.22
CA ARG A 190 7.58 -8.40 -19.76
C ARG A 190 9.00 -8.96 -19.81
N ALA A 191 9.97 -8.18 -20.33
CA ALA A 191 11.37 -8.62 -20.39
C ALA A 191 11.99 -8.88 -19.00
N ILE A 192 11.60 -8.10 -17.99
CA ILE A 192 12.05 -8.29 -16.60
C ILE A 192 11.41 -9.57 -16.03
N CYS A 193 10.10 -9.71 -16.15
CA CYS A 193 9.33 -10.84 -15.64
C CYS A 193 9.77 -12.15 -16.29
N GLU A 194 10.02 -12.17 -17.59
CA GLU A 194 10.53 -13.34 -18.32
C GLU A 194 11.85 -13.85 -17.72
N LYS A 195 12.80 -12.95 -17.44
CA LYS A 195 14.08 -13.30 -16.79
C LYS A 195 13.91 -13.87 -15.39
N LYS A 196 12.82 -13.51 -14.71
CA LYS A 196 12.48 -13.99 -13.36
C LYS A 196 11.55 -15.20 -13.38
N GLY A 197 11.15 -15.71 -14.55
CA GLY A 197 10.22 -16.82 -14.71
C GLY A 197 8.79 -16.48 -14.30
N VAL A 198 8.39 -15.22 -14.44
CA VAL A 198 7.06 -14.70 -14.13
C VAL A 198 6.29 -14.48 -15.43
N GLU A 199 5.11 -15.08 -15.53
CA GLU A 199 4.23 -14.91 -16.67
C GLU A 199 3.52 -13.54 -16.64
N VAL A 200 3.43 -12.86 -17.79
CA VAL A 200 2.73 -11.58 -17.92
C VAL A 200 1.66 -11.68 -18.98
N LEU A 201 0.43 -11.37 -18.61
CA LEU A 201 -0.76 -11.40 -19.49
C LEU A 201 -1.47 -10.05 -19.46
N CYS A 202 -2.30 -9.79 -20.47
CA CYS A 202 -3.25 -8.68 -20.49
C CYS A 202 -4.70 -9.22 -20.52
N ALA A 203 -5.56 -8.58 -19.76
CA ALA A 203 -7.01 -8.69 -19.83
C ALA A 203 -7.58 -7.33 -20.28
N TYR A 204 -8.67 -7.34 -21.04
CA TYR A 204 -9.17 -6.13 -21.66
C TYR A 204 -10.53 -5.74 -21.11
N GLN A 205 -10.58 -4.58 -20.45
CA GLN A 205 -11.83 -4.00 -19.98
C GLN A 205 -12.49 -3.19 -21.09
N GLU A 206 -13.51 -3.75 -21.72
CA GLU A 206 -14.32 -3.08 -22.73
C GLU A 206 -15.70 -2.78 -22.19
N LYS A 207 -16.14 -1.51 -22.25
CA LYS A 207 -17.44 -1.08 -21.69
C LYS A 207 -18.65 -1.75 -22.36
N GLU A 208 -18.46 -2.27 -23.57
CA GLU A 208 -19.44 -3.00 -24.35
C GLU A 208 -19.58 -4.47 -23.95
N ASN A 209 -18.59 -5.02 -23.24
CA ASN A 209 -18.58 -6.41 -22.82
C ASN A 209 -19.43 -6.60 -21.56
N LEU A 210 -20.74 -6.68 -21.73
CA LEU A 210 -21.74 -6.81 -20.68
C LEU A 210 -22.34 -8.21 -20.62
N PRO A 211 -22.55 -8.79 -19.42
CA PRO A 211 -23.21 -10.08 -19.25
C PRO A 211 -24.73 -9.95 -19.46
N GLY A 212 -25.42 -11.10 -19.54
CA GLY A 212 -26.87 -11.17 -19.48
C GLY A 212 -27.64 -10.52 -20.64
N GLY A 213 -26.96 -10.20 -21.75
CA GLY A 213 -27.59 -9.56 -22.91
C GLY A 213 -27.85 -8.07 -22.77
N PHE A 214 -27.29 -7.41 -21.73
CA PHE A 214 -27.31 -5.98 -21.63
C PHE A 214 -26.52 -5.34 -22.77
N VAL A 215 -26.97 -4.16 -23.23
CA VAL A 215 -26.32 -3.38 -24.29
C VAL A 215 -25.82 -2.07 -23.69
N CYS A 216 -24.56 -1.75 -23.92
CA CYS A 216 -23.96 -0.52 -23.41
C CYS A 216 -24.63 0.70 -24.04
N PRO A 217 -25.16 1.67 -23.26
CA PRO A 217 -25.73 2.90 -23.79
C PRO A 217 -24.70 3.69 -24.61
N ALA A 218 -25.14 4.26 -25.74
CA ALA A 218 -24.27 4.99 -26.68
C ALA A 218 -23.59 6.19 -26.05
N GLU A 219 -24.25 6.83 -25.07
CA GLU A 219 -23.73 8.01 -24.37
C GLU A 219 -22.68 7.67 -23.31
N ARG A 220 -22.49 6.37 -23.02
CA ARG A 220 -21.52 5.99 -21.99
C ARG A 220 -20.08 6.08 -22.50
N ALA A 221 -19.36 7.03 -21.98
CA ALA A 221 -17.96 7.28 -22.33
C ALA A 221 -16.96 6.52 -21.42
N LYS A 222 -17.34 6.25 -20.14
CA LYS A 222 -16.44 5.67 -19.14
C LYS A 222 -16.66 4.17 -18.95
N PRO A 223 -15.60 3.38 -18.61
CA PRO A 223 -15.73 2.03 -18.10
C PRO A 223 -16.65 1.94 -16.88
N TRP A 224 -17.11 0.71 -16.55
CA TRP A 224 -18.08 0.48 -15.47
C TRP A 224 -17.46 0.43 -14.06
N GLY A 225 -16.18 0.67 -13.90
CA GLY A 225 -15.49 0.68 -12.60
C GLY A 225 -14.60 -0.53 -12.38
N THR A 226 -14.00 -0.62 -11.18
CA THR A 226 -12.97 -1.60 -10.83
C THR A 226 -13.50 -3.03 -10.71
N GLY A 227 -14.74 -3.20 -10.28
CA GLY A 227 -15.39 -4.52 -10.24
C GLY A 227 -15.58 -5.10 -11.64
N HIS A 228 -16.06 -4.30 -12.59
CA HIS A 228 -16.15 -4.72 -13.98
C HIS A 228 -14.77 -4.96 -14.62
N ALA A 229 -13.77 -4.15 -14.26
CA ALA A 229 -12.40 -4.41 -14.70
C ALA A 229 -11.95 -5.82 -14.28
N LEU A 230 -12.18 -6.20 -13.02
CA LEU A 230 -11.79 -7.51 -12.51
C LEU A 230 -12.52 -8.66 -13.25
N LEU A 231 -13.76 -8.48 -13.65
CA LEU A 231 -14.52 -9.47 -14.44
C LEU A 231 -13.86 -9.77 -15.80
N SER A 232 -13.05 -8.86 -16.35
CA SER A 232 -12.28 -9.11 -17.59
C SER A 232 -11.25 -10.24 -17.43
N CYS A 233 -10.90 -10.62 -16.19
CA CYS A 233 -10.01 -11.74 -15.90
C CYS A 233 -10.74 -13.09 -15.78
N LYS A 234 -12.05 -13.15 -16.00
CA LYS A 234 -12.82 -14.39 -15.91
C LYS A 234 -12.29 -15.44 -16.89
N GLY A 235 -12.02 -16.64 -16.39
CA GLY A 235 -11.38 -17.71 -17.17
C GLY A 235 -9.85 -17.66 -17.23
N MET A 236 -9.23 -16.61 -16.67
CA MET A 236 -7.76 -16.49 -16.60
C MET A 236 -7.21 -16.80 -15.20
N LEU A 237 -8.05 -16.78 -14.16
CA LEU A 237 -7.67 -16.94 -12.76
C LEU A 237 -8.07 -18.32 -12.26
N HIS A 238 -7.11 -19.16 -11.90
CA HIS A 238 -7.32 -20.55 -11.48
C HIS A 238 -6.93 -20.81 -10.02
N GLY A 239 -6.12 -19.92 -9.42
CA GLY A 239 -5.67 -19.97 -8.03
C GLY A 239 -5.95 -18.66 -7.31
N GLY A 240 -5.48 -18.57 -6.06
CA GLY A 240 -5.57 -17.33 -5.29
C GLY A 240 -4.83 -16.18 -5.98
N PHE A 241 -5.40 -14.99 -5.92
CA PHE A 241 -4.82 -13.81 -6.57
C PHE A 241 -4.97 -12.55 -5.73
N ALA A 242 -4.04 -11.61 -5.92
CA ALA A 242 -4.13 -10.27 -5.34
C ALA A 242 -4.50 -9.24 -6.41
N VAL A 243 -5.20 -8.18 -5.99
CA VAL A 243 -5.60 -7.06 -6.86
C VAL A 243 -5.01 -5.78 -6.31
N ILE A 244 -4.43 -4.95 -7.20
CA ILE A 244 -3.89 -3.62 -6.87
C ILE A 244 -4.27 -2.58 -7.94
N ASN A 245 -4.19 -1.31 -7.58
CA ASN A 245 -4.21 -0.22 -8.54
C ASN A 245 -2.83 -0.04 -9.19
N ALA A 246 -2.77 0.36 -10.44
CA ALA A 246 -1.54 0.54 -11.19
C ALA A 246 -0.71 1.77 -10.78
N ASP A 247 -1.33 2.75 -10.15
CA ASP A 247 -0.77 4.05 -9.81
C ASP A 247 -0.46 4.24 -8.31
N ASP A 248 -0.58 3.16 -7.54
CA ASP A 248 -0.34 3.14 -6.10
C ASP A 248 0.90 2.31 -5.74
N TYR A 249 1.68 2.81 -4.79
CA TYR A 249 2.76 2.07 -4.14
C TYR A 249 2.26 1.48 -2.82
N TYR A 250 2.45 0.19 -2.64
CA TYR A 250 1.94 -0.57 -1.49
C TYR A 250 3.04 -1.02 -0.51
N GLY A 251 4.28 -1.16 -0.99
CA GLY A 251 5.45 -1.57 -0.21
C GLY A 251 5.54 -3.07 0.04
N LYS A 252 6.76 -3.54 0.30
CA LYS A 252 7.12 -4.97 0.41
C LYS A 252 6.26 -5.76 1.39
N ASP A 253 6.00 -5.22 2.59
CA ASP A 253 5.23 -5.91 3.62
C ASP A 253 3.78 -6.17 3.18
N ALA A 254 3.16 -5.26 2.43
CA ALA A 254 1.80 -5.45 1.92
C ALA A 254 1.71 -6.65 0.95
N PHE A 255 2.68 -6.79 0.02
CA PHE A 255 2.75 -7.94 -0.88
C PHE A 255 3.06 -9.24 -0.15
N LEU A 256 3.94 -9.19 0.86
CA LEU A 256 4.23 -10.35 1.70
C LEU A 256 2.96 -10.83 2.43
N ARG A 257 2.18 -9.92 3.04
CA ARG A 257 0.90 -10.25 3.69
C ARG A 257 -0.12 -10.84 2.72
N ALA A 258 -0.21 -10.28 1.51
CA ALA A 258 -1.07 -10.83 0.48
C ALA A 258 -0.64 -12.25 0.09
N GLY A 259 0.65 -12.50 -0.13
CA GLY A 259 1.19 -13.81 -0.43
C GLY A 259 0.96 -14.83 0.69
N GLU A 260 1.23 -14.45 1.96
CA GLU A 260 0.98 -15.28 3.14
C GLU A 260 -0.51 -15.67 3.27
N PHE A 261 -1.40 -14.73 3.01
CA PHE A 261 -2.84 -14.98 3.02
C PHE A 261 -3.23 -15.99 1.94
N LEU A 262 -2.77 -15.79 0.70
CA LEU A 262 -3.09 -16.69 -0.40
C LEU A 262 -2.55 -18.11 -0.18
N ASP A 263 -1.38 -18.27 0.46
CA ASP A 263 -0.84 -19.57 0.83
C ASP A 263 -1.63 -20.26 1.96
N GLY A 264 -2.26 -19.48 2.81
CA GLY A 264 -3.09 -19.99 3.91
C GLY A 264 -4.51 -20.38 3.50
N LEU A 265 -4.89 -20.16 2.22
CA LEU A 265 -6.19 -20.60 1.70
C LEU A 265 -6.17 -22.10 1.48
N GLU A 266 -7.17 -22.79 2.01
CA GLU A 266 -7.40 -24.23 1.87
C GLU A 266 -8.57 -24.49 0.93
N ASP A 267 -8.72 -25.74 0.49
CA ASP A 267 -9.91 -26.17 -0.24
C ASP A 267 -11.16 -25.89 0.62
N GLY A 268 -12.15 -25.21 0.05
CA GLY A 268 -13.35 -24.75 0.77
C GLY A 268 -13.24 -23.36 1.37
N SER A 269 -12.20 -22.59 1.00
CA SER A 269 -12.05 -21.18 1.42
C SER A 269 -12.89 -20.20 0.57
N GLU A 270 -13.80 -20.70 -0.26
CA GLU A 270 -14.70 -19.85 -1.08
C GLU A 270 -15.47 -18.88 -0.17
N GLY A 271 -15.54 -17.63 -0.60
CA GLY A 271 -16.15 -16.54 0.17
C GLY A 271 -15.29 -16.00 1.29
N THR A 272 -14.07 -16.51 1.48
CA THR A 272 -13.09 -15.94 2.41
C THR A 272 -12.04 -15.13 1.64
N TYR A 273 -12.00 -13.83 1.89
CA TYR A 273 -11.14 -12.88 1.17
C TYR A 273 -10.24 -12.12 2.13
N GLY A 274 -9.15 -11.55 1.60
CA GLY A 274 -8.22 -10.72 2.32
C GLY A 274 -8.32 -9.25 1.89
N LEU A 275 -8.20 -8.34 2.84
CA LEU A 275 -8.03 -6.92 2.62
C LEU A 275 -6.73 -6.48 3.30
N ILE A 276 -5.80 -5.91 2.54
CA ILE A 276 -4.61 -5.33 3.14
C ILE A 276 -5.00 -4.02 3.83
N GLY A 277 -4.91 -4.03 5.17
CA GLY A 277 -5.28 -2.89 6.02
C GLY A 277 -4.07 -2.02 6.31
N PHE A 278 -4.04 -0.82 5.71
CA PHE A 278 -3.02 0.18 6.00
C PHE A 278 -3.41 1.00 7.22
N ARG A 279 -2.43 1.46 7.99
CA ARG A 279 -2.70 2.46 9.04
C ARG A 279 -3.09 3.78 8.37
N LEU A 280 -4.15 4.42 8.82
CA LEU A 280 -4.64 5.69 8.27
C LEU A 280 -3.51 6.72 8.14
N GLY A 281 -2.70 6.87 9.18
CA GLY A 281 -1.58 7.81 9.22
C GLY A 281 -0.53 7.59 8.12
N ASN A 282 -0.43 6.36 7.59
CA ASN A 282 0.50 6.00 6.50
C ASN A 282 -0.07 6.29 5.10
N THR A 283 -1.26 6.88 5.00
CA THR A 283 -1.98 7.08 3.73
C THR A 283 -2.44 8.53 3.51
N LEU A 284 -2.13 9.44 4.42
CA LEU A 284 -2.58 10.83 4.36
C LEU A 284 -1.65 11.68 3.50
N SER A 285 -2.22 12.70 2.84
CA SER A 285 -1.47 13.75 2.13
C SER A 285 -1.30 14.99 3.01
N ASP A 286 -0.19 15.70 2.85
CA ASP A 286 0.04 17.00 3.48
C ASP A 286 -0.57 18.15 2.66
N HIS A 287 -1.05 17.87 1.43
CA HIS A 287 -1.52 18.87 0.47
C HIS A 287 -3.06 18.97 0.38
N GLY A 288 -3.80 18.11 1.08
CA GLY A 288 -5.26 18.21 1.10
C GLY A 288 -5.97 16.96 1.61
N GLY A 289 -7.30 17.00 1.56
CA GLY A 289 -8.14 15.88 1.96
C GLY A 289 -8.09 14.72 0.95
N VAL A 290 -8.08 13.51 1.47
CA VAL A 290 -8.05 12.27 0.67
C VAL A 290 -9.32 11.44 0.92
N THR A 291 -9.63 10.50 0.03
CA THR A 291 -10.72 9.54 0.23
C THR A 291 -10.15 8.21 0.72
N ARG A 292 -10.71 7.64 1.80
CA ARG A 292 -10.26 6.37 2.40
C ARG A 292 -11.42 5.47 2.79
N GLY A 293 -11.25 4.18 2.56
CA GLY A 293 -12.19 3.17 3.08
C GLY A 293 -11.85 2.85 4.54
N LEU A 294 -12.51 3.53 5.50
CA LEU A 294 -12.31 3.25 6.93
C LEU A 294 -12.86 1.87 7.26
N CYS A 295 -12.03 1.01 7.86
CA CYS A 295 -12.38 -0.36 8.21
C CYS A 295 -12.69 -0.49 9.70
N GLN A 296 -13.82 -1.11 10.04
CA GLN A 296 -14.12 -1.58 11.39
C GLN A 296 -13.88 -3.09 11.45
N THR A 297 -13.22 -3.57 12.49
CA THR A 297 -12.83 -4.97 12.58
C THR A 297 -13.15 -5.54 13.97
N GLU A 298 -13.54 -6.82 13.99
CA GLU A 298 -13.65 -7.64 15.22
C GLU A 298 -12.76 -8.88 15.04
N GLU A 299 -11.85 -9.11 15.97
CA GLU A 299 -10.88 -10.23 15.93
C GLU A 299 -10.12 -10.33 14.58
N GLY A 300 -9.91 -9.19 13.93
CA GLY A 300 -9.24 -9.10 12.63
C GLY A 300 -10.12 -9.42 11.42
N TRP A 301 -11.41 -9.63 11.60
CA TRP A 301 -12.39 -9.74 10.53
C TRP A 301 -13.06 -8.39 10.29
N LEU A 302 -13.21 -8.02 9.03
CA LEU A 302 -13.91 -6.81 8.63
C LEU A 302 -15.39 -6.95 9.00
N THR A 303 -15.92 -5.98 9.74
CA THR A 303 -17.36 -5.87 10.04
C THR A 303 -18.03 -4.80 9.21
N HIS A 304 -17.31 -3.69 8.95
CA HIS A 304 -17.79 -2.60 8.11
C HIS A 304 -16.64 -1.93 7.38
N ILE A 305 -16.93 -1.42 6.18
CA ILE A 305 -16.05 -0.53 5.42
C ILE A 305 -16.86 0.69 5.00
N VAL A 306 -16.36 1.88 5.28
CA VAL A 306 -17.04 3.15 4.97
C VAL A 306 -16.12 4.02 4.15
N GLU A 307 -16.50 4.25 2.88
CA GLU A 307 -15.79 5.22 2.04
C GLU A 307 -15.98 6.62 2.61
N THR A 308 -14.91 7.19 3.15
CA THR A 308 -14.90 8.50 3.80
C THR A 308 -14.11 9.47 2.96
N LYS A 309 -14.78 10.53 2.51
CA LYS A 309 -14.20 11.59 1.68
C LYS A 309 -13.60 12.70 2.55
N ASN A 310 -12.68 13.45 1.96
CA ASN A 310 -12.08 14.62 2.58
C ASN A 310 -11.48 14.34 3.97
N VAL A 311 -10.75 13.22 4.09
CA VAL A 311 -9.97 12.89 5.28
C VAL A 311 -8.75 13.78 5.30
N ILE A 312 -8.71 14.74 6.22
CA ILE A 312 -7.68 15.76 6.32
C ILE A 312 -6.73 15.40 7.45
N LYS A 313 -5.43 15.43 7.17
CA LYS A 313 -4.38 15.23 8.16
C LYS A 313 -4.40 16.31 9.23
N THR A 314 -4.23 15.91 10.48
CA THR A 314 -4.08 16.81 11.63
C THR A 314 -2.80 16.50 12.38
N PRO A 315 -2.34 17.37 13.30
CA PRO A 315 -1.13 17.10 14.10
C PRO A 315 -1.19 15.81 14.96
N PHE A 316 -2.40 15.29 15.23
CA PHE A 316 -2.62 14.16 16.14
C PHE A 316 -3.34 12.97 15.50
N GLY A 317 -3.56 13.02 14.19
CA GLY A 317 -4.30 11.98 13.47
C GLY A 317 -4.86 12.50 12.16
N ALA A 318 -6.14 12.28 11.94
CA ALA A 318 -6.88 12.86 10.82
C ALA A 318 -8.24 13.38 11.30
N ARG A 319 -8.93 14.12 10.44
CA ARG A 319 -10.29 14.59 10.67
C ARG A 319 -11.12 14.41 9.39
N ALA A 320 -12.32 13.91 9.56
CA ALA A 320 -13.26 13.76 8.45
C ALA A 320 -14.70 13.85 8.94
N GLU A 321 -15.62 14.09 8.00
CA GLU A 321 -17.04 13.90 8.23
C GLU A 321 -17.42 12.42 8.02
N VAL A 322 -17.84 11.76 9.07
CA VAL A 322 -18.26 10.36 9.05
C VAL A 322 -19.74 10.30 9.46
N ARG A 323 -20.59 9.83 8.55
CA ARG A 323 -22.05 9.76 8.77
C ARG A 323 -22.71 11.10 9.16
N GLY A 324 -22.21 12.22 8.64
CA GLY A 324 -22.73 13.56 8.90
C GLY A 324 -22.17 14.24 10.16
N GLU A 325 -21.24 13.59 10.87
CA GLU A 325 -20.57 14.16 12.04
C GLU A 325 -19.07 14.33 11.80
N LEU A 326 -18.54 15.49 12.19
CA LEU A 326 -17.10 15.76 12.11
C LEU A 326 -16.38 15.04 13.25
N MET A 327 -15.51 14.11 12.90
CA MET A 327 -14.80 13.24 13.84
C MET A 327 -13.29 13.35 13.70
N ASP A 328 -12.59 13.30 14.83
CA ASP A 328 -11.15 13.07 14.87
C ASP A 328 -10.91 11.55 14.75
N LEU A 329 -9.98 11.19 13.85
CA LEU A 329 -9.64 9.81 13.52
C LEU A 329 -8.20 9.51 13.97
N ASP A 330 -8.02 8.37 14.61
CA ASP A 330 -6.71 7.88 15.02
C ASP A 330 -5.89 7.41 13.81
N ASN A 331 -4.58 7.63 13.85
CA ASN A 331 -3.64 7.17 12.81
C ASN A 331 -3.61 5.64 12.64
N ASP A 332 -4.00 4.89 13.66
CA ASP A 332 -3.94 3.42 13.67
C ASP A 332 -5.19 2.75 13.12
N ILE A 333 -6.23 3.51 12.79
CA ILE A 333 -7.43 2.97 12.14
C ILE A 333 -7.01 2.27 10.84
N PRO A 334 -7.39 0.99 10.65
CA PRO A 334 -7.12 0.30 9.39
C PRO A 334 -7.97 0.89 8.26
N VAL A 335 -7.32 1.12 7.12
CA VAL A 335 -7.98 1.64 5.92
C VAL A 335 -7.69 0.79 4.70
N SER A 336 -8.66 0.69 3.81
CA SER A 336 -8.51 0.09 2.48
C SER A 336 -7.85 1.07 1.53
N MET A 337 -6.81 0.59 0.84
CA MET A 337 -6.19 1.24 -0.31
C MET A 337 -6.39 0.42 -1.59
N ASN A 338 -7.48 -0.34 -1.64
CA ASN A 338 -7.88 -1.20 -2.76
C ASN A 338 -6.86 -2.31 -3.09
N MET A 339 -6.15 -2.82 -2.08
CA MET A 339 -5.32 -4.03 -2.20
C MET A 339 -6.03 -5.21 -1.55
N TRP A 340 -6.39 -6.19 -2.37
CA TRP A 340 -7.23 -7.33 -1.98
C TRP A 340 -6.57 -8.66 -2.30
N GLY A 341 -6.88 -9.70 -1.52
CA GLY A 341 -6.59 -11.10 -1.82
C GLY A 341 -7.88 -11.87 -2.01
N PHE A 342 -8.00 -12.60 -3.13
CA PHE A 342 -9.22 -13.29 -3.53
C PHE A 342 -8.97 -14.74 -3.91
N THR A 343 -10.03 -15.55 -3.81
CA THR A 343 -10.21 -16.82 -4.48
C THR A 343 -11.05 -16.62 -5.76
N PRO A 344 -10.93 -17.47 -6.79
CA PRO A 344 -11.60 -17.29 -8.09
C PRO A 344 -13.13 -17.16 -8.03
N ASP A 345 -13.78 -17.74 -7.01
CA ASP A 345 -15.23 -17.68 -6.80
C ASP A 345 -15.78 -16.24 -6.66
N VAL A 346 -14.92 -15.28 -6.30
CA VAL A 346 -15.32 -13.86 -6.25
C VAL A 346 -15.82 -13.35 -7.59
N LEU A 347 -15.30 -13.90 -8.71
CA LEU A 347 -15.70 -13.46 -10.07
C LEU A 347 -17.15 -13.81 -10.38
N ASP A 348 -17.60 -15.00 -10.00
CA ASP A 348 -19.00 -15.40 -10.21
C ASP A 348 -19.95 -14.58 -9.34
N LYS A 349 -19.54 -14.29 -8.10
CA LYS A 349 -20.32 -13.41 -7.21
C LYS A 349 -20.38 -11.97 -7.72
N LEU A 350 -19.24 -11.44 -8.19
CA LEU A 350 -19.20 -10.10 -8.79
C LEU A 350 -20.02 -10.02 -10.08
N GLU A 351 -20.00 -11.07 -10.93
CA GLU A 351 -20.81 -11.08 -12.15
C GLU A 351 -22.32 -11.06 -11.84
N ALA A 352 -22.78 -11.84 -10.87
CA ALA A 352 -24.18 -11.83 -10.44
C ALA A 352 -24.58 -10.42 -9.93
N ARG A 353 -23.76 -9.80 -9.07
CA ARG A 353 -24.02 -8.44 -8.58
C ARG A 353 -23.90 -7.38 -9.66
N PHE A 354 -23.05 -7.59 -10.66
CA PHE A 354 -22.93 -6.68 -11.78
C PHE A 354 -24.19 -6.70 -12.67
N MET A 355 -24.82 -7.88 -12.85
CA MET A 355 -26.11 -7.96 -13.54
C MET A 355 -27.22 -7.22 -12.80
N GLU A 356 -27.27 -7.31 -11.47
CA GLU A 356 -28.19 -6.53 -10.63
C GLU A 356 -27.92 -5.02 -10.75
N PHE A 357 -26.66 -4.61 -10.64
CA PHE A 357 -26.22 -3.22 -10.83
C PHE A 357 -26.61 -2.68 -12.21
N LEU A 358 -26.45 -3.45 -13.28
CA LEU A 358 -26.86 -3.04 -14.63
C LEU A 358 -28.37 -2.88 -14.72
N GLY A 359 -29.15 -3.76 -14.08
CA GLY A 359 -30.61 -3.62 -14.02
C GLY A 359 -31.10 -2.29 -13.42
N GLU A 360 -30.33 -1.75 -12.46
CA GLU A 360 -30.69 -0.50 -11.75
C GLU A 360 -30.02 0.75 -12.33
N SER A 361 -28.81 0.61 -12.89
CA SER A 361 -27.93 1.76 -13.17
C SER A 361 -27.44 1.83 -14.61
N LEU A 362 -27.96 1.02 -15.53
CA LEU A 362 -27.52 0.96 -16.94
C LEU A 362 -27.56 2.33 -17.61
N GLU A 363 -28.66 3.06 -17.45
CA GLU A 363 -28.90 4.38 -18.06
C GLU A 363 -28.20 5.54 -17.32
N GLN A 364 -27.48 5.25 -16.24
CA GLN A 364 -26.77 6.27 -15.47
C GLN A 364 -25.32 6.40 -15.98
N PRO A 365 -24.94 7.44 -16.73
CA PRO A 365 -23.66 7.47 -17.44
C PRO A 365 -22.43 7.60 -16.54
N LYS A 366 -22.64 7.92 -15.25
CA LYS A 366 -21.57 8.09 -14.25
C LYS A 366 -21.55 7.02 -13.16
N SER A 367 -22.48 6.05 -13.20
CA SER A 367 -22.50 4.96 -12.23
C SER A 367 -21.23 4.09 -12.36
N GLU A 368 -20.68 3.64 -11.25
CA GLU A 368 -19.46 2.82 -11.21
C GLU A 368 -19.66 1.62 -10.30
N PHE A 369 -19.36 0.44 -10.82
CA PHE A 369 -19.36 -0.83 -10.09
C PHE A 369 -17.97 -1.03 -9.47
N LEU A 370 -17.83 -0.70 -8.18
CA LEU A 370 -16.55 -0.61 -7.50
C LEU A 370 -16.31 -1.78 -6.56
N ILE A 371 -15.14 -2.41 -6.60
CA ILE A 371 -14.76 -3.53 -5.73
C ILE A 371 -15.05 -3.23 -4.25
N PRO A 372 -14.63 -2.10 -3.64
CA PRO A 372 -14.88 -1.86 -2.22
C PRO A 372 -16.37 -1.81 -1.86
N VAL A 373 -17.20 -1.28 -2.75
CA VAL A 373 -18.66 -1.18 -2.56
C VAL A 373 -19.28 -2.57 -2.58
N GLU A 374 -18.92 -3.38 -3.58
CA GLU A 374 -19.46 -4.73 -3.75
C GLU A 374 -18.99 -5.67 -2.64
N MET A 375 -17.74 -5.56 -2.22
CA MET A 375 -17.23 -6.32 -1.08
C MET A 375 -17.94 -5.94 0.23
N GLY A 376 -18.26 -4.67 0.42
CA GLY A 376 -19.09 -4.19 1.53
C GLY A 376 -20.52 -4.75 1.49
N GLY A 377 -21.11 -4.82 0.30
CA GLY A 377 -22.40 -5.47 0.06
C GLY A 377 -22.37 -6.96 0.41
N MET A 378 -21.42 -7.72 -0.17
CA MET A 378 -21.25 -9.15 0.11
C MET A 378 -21.01 -9.44 1.60
N LEU A 379 -20.27 -8.58 2.30
CA LEU A 379 -20.07 -8.70 3.74
C LEU A 379 -21.40 -8.55 4.49
N LYS A 380 -22.21 -7.55 4.15
CA LYS A 380 -23.52 -7.28 4.76
C LYS A 380 -24.50 -8.43 4.53
N ASP A 381 -24.48 -9.00 3.32
CA ASP A 381 -25.38 -10.09 2.92
C ASP A 381 -24.90 -11.48 3.40
N GLY A 382 -23.75 -11.54 4.07
CA GLY A 382 -23.14 -12.79 4.55
C GLY A 382 -22.55 -13.66 3.42
N ALA A 383 -22.43 -13.14 2.21
CA ALA A 383 -21.87 -13.83 1.04
C ALA A 383 -20.32 -13.83 1.03
N ALA A 384 -19.70 -13.01 1.86
CA ALA A 384 -18.25 -12.93 2.04
C ALA A 384 -17.86 -12.76 3.51
N ARG A 385 -16.69 -13.33 3.85
CA ARG A 385 -15.94 -13.03 5.08
C ARG A 385 -14.59 -12.42 4.67
N ILE A 386 -14.22 -11.30 5.27
CA ILE A 386 -13.03 -10.57 4.84
C ILE A 386 -12.07 -10.45 6.01
N ARG A 387 -10.89 -11.05 5.88
CA ARG A 387 -9.80 -10.92 6.85
C ARG A 387 -9.05 -9.62 6.57
N VAL A 388 -8.94 -8.74 7.56
CA VAL A 388 -8.06 -7.56 7.46
C VAL A 388 -6.65 -7.96 7.84
N LEU A 389 -5.73 -7.76 6.92
CA LEU A 389 -4.32 -8.14 7.01
C LEU A 389 -3.52 -6.86 7.26
N PRO A 390 -3.13 -6.56 8.51
CA PRO A 390 -2.47 -5.31 8.83
C PRO A 390 -1.07 -5.26 8.19
N THR A 391 -0.75 -4.12 7.57
CA THR A 391 0.58 -3.84 7.06
C THR A 391 1.18 -2.61 7.73
N THR A 392 2.51 -2.63 7.89
CA THR A 392 3.30 -1.48 8.35
C THR A 392 3.80 -0.61 7.20
N SER A 393 3.59 -1.04 5.96
CA SER A 393 4.03 -0.30 4.78
C SER A 393 3.47 1.12 4.74
N GLN A 394 4.29 2.04 4.21
CA GLN A 394 3.83 3.34 3.75
C GLN A 394 3.13 3.15 2.40
N TRP A 395 1.99 3.78 2.22
CA TRP A 395 1.33 3.88 0.93
C TRP A 395 1.65 5.24 0.29
N PHE A 396 1.90 5.22 -1.00
CA PHE A 396 2.03 6.42 -1.82
C PHE A 396 1.11 6.32 -3.03
N GLY A 397 0.32 7.35 -3.27
CA GLY A 397 -0.47 7.54 -4.49
C GLY A 397 -0.24 8.93 -5.05
N MET A 398 -0.64 9.12 -6.30
CA MET A 398 -0.45 10.37 -7.02
C MET A 398 -1.72 11.22 -6.97
N THR A 399 -2.24 11.49 -5.78
CA THR A 399 -3.48 12.27 -5.60
C THR A 399 -3.25 13.74 -5.99
N TYR A 400 -2.18 14.33 -5.49
CA TYR A 400 -1.78 15.71 -5.76
C TYR A 400 -0.44 15.76 -6.49
N ALA A 401 -0.26 16.72 -7.40
CA ALA A 401 1.02 16.92 -8.10
C ALA A 401 2.14 17.30 -7.12
N GLU A 402 1.77 18.00 -6.08
CA GLU A 402 2.62 18.49 -5.02
C GLU A 402 3.18 17.37 -4.12
N ASP A 403 2.57 16.17 -4.15
CA ASP A 403 3.10 14.99 -3.43
C ASP A 403 4.37 14.43 -4.11
N MET A 404 4.59 14.68 -5.41
CA MET A 404 5.67 14.08 -6.19
C MET A 404 7.09 14.27 -5.63
N PRO A 405 7.51 15.47 -5.19
CA PRO A 405 8.84 15.64 -4.58
C PRO A 405 9.03 14.78 -3.33
N GLY A 406 7.99 14.67 -2.50
CA GLY A 406 7.98 13.82 -1.31
C GLY A 406 8.09 12.34 -1.65
N VAL A 407 7.33 11.88 -2.64
CA VAL A 407 7.37 10.49 -3.15
C VAL A 407 8.77 10.15 -3.67
N ARG A 408 9.36 10.98 -4.53
CA ARG A 408 10.74 10.79 -5.02
C ARG A 408 11.77 10.77 -3.88
N GLY A 409 11.60 11.65 -2.89
CA GLY A 409 12.44 11.66 -1.70
C GLY A 409 12.36 10.35 -0.93
N ALA A 410 11.16 9.79 -0.78
CA ALA A 410 10.94 8.52 -0.10
C ALA A 410 11.63 7.35 -0.86
N PHE A 411 11.46 7.26 -2.19
CA PHE A 411 12.12 6.21 -2.99
C PHE A 411 13.64 6.32 -2.95
N ARG A 412 14.19 7.54 -3.03
CA ARG A 412 15.63 7.76 -2.85
C ARG A 412 16.13 7.23 -1.51
N VAL A 413 15.43 7.56 -0.40
CA VAL A 413 15.80 7.06 0.94
C VAL A 413 15.71 5.56 1.01
N MET A 414 14.68 4.95 0.43
CA MET A 414 14.53 3.49 0.38
C MET A 414 15.68 2.83 -0.39
N THR A 415 16.16 3.45 -1.48
CA THR A 415 17.32 2.96 -2.24
C THR A 415 18.62 3.16 -1.46
N GLU A 416 18.87 4.34 -0.91
CA GLU A 416 20.07 4.64 -0.11
C GLU A 416 20.17 3.78 1.17
N SER A 417 19.02 3.37 1.73
CA SER A 417 18.96 2.47 2.91
C SER A 417 19.02 0.97 2.55
N GLY A 418 19.10 0.64 1.26
CA GLY A 418 19.21 -0.75 0.79
C GLY A 418 17.90 -1.54 0.81
N ILE A 419 16.74 -0.87 0.93
CA ILE A 419 15.43 -1.52 0.75
C ILE A 419 15.25 -1.96 -0.69
N TYR A 420 15.66 -1.08 -1.60
CA TYR A 420 15.72 -1.36 -3.04
C TYR A 420 17.14 -1.21 -3.55
N THR A 421 17.47 -1.96 -4.59
CA THR A 421 18.72 -1.83 -5.34
C THR A 421 18.61 -0.71 -6.36
N ASP A 422 19.74 -0.21 -6.83
CA ASP A 422 19.84 0.72 -7.97
C ASP A 422 20.80 0.13 -9.01
N PRO A 423 20.33 -0.26 -10.19
CA PRO A 423 18.92 -0.28 -10.63
C PRO A 423 18.08 -1.30 -9.84
N LEU A 424 16.73 -1.14 -9.91
CA LEU A 424 15.77 -1.97 -9.18
C LEU A 424 15.78 -3.46 -9.62
N PHE A 425 16.07 -3.72 -10.91
CA PHE A 425 16.13 -5.04 -11.55
C PHE A 425 17.49 -5.33 -12.18
#